data_065ca7c5f60526399c6a790d320bdbfb
#
_entry.id   065ca7c5f60526399c6a790d320bdbfb
#
_cell.length_a   1.000
_cell.length_b   1.000
_cell.length_c   1.000
_cell.angle_alpha   90.00
_cell.angle_beta   90.00
_cell.angle_gamma   90.00
#
_symmetry.space_group_name_H-M   'P 1'
#
loop_
_entity.id
_entity.type
_entity.pdbx_description
1 polymer ?
#
loop_
_entity_poly.entity_id
_entity_poly.type
_entity_poly.pdbx_seq_one_letter_code
_entity_poly.pdbx_strand_id
1 'polypeptide(L)'
;MAGGTEALAHIFRPGEAPGPALLALHGTGGDELDMLPLASAVAPGAPVLSPRGAVREGAANRWFRRFAEGVFDLDDLRRRAADLAAWIAAAREEHRDALAGRPLVVLGYSNGANIAAAMLLLGRGGAMDAAILLRAQHPLEAVTGLDLRGLPVLLVSGAADLVVPTPEAAKLAAALKEAGAALAHETTPAGHGLDAKDIALAKRFLAGVPATPR
;
A
#
# COMPACT_ATOMS: atom_id res chain seq x y z
N MET A 1 21.08 15.27 14.12
CA MET A 1 20.38 16.15 13.16
C MET A 1 19.08 15.46 12.81
N ALA A 2 17.94 16.04 13.22
CA ALA A 2 16.62 15.51 12.84
C ALA A 2 16.49 15.73 11.33
N GLY A 3 16.50 14.64 10.55
CA GLY A 3 16.19 14.67 9.14
C GLY A 3 14.72 15.12 9.00
N GLY A 4 14.51 16.31 8.43
CA GLY A 4 13.16 16.78 8.13
C GLY A 4 12.49 15.75 7.21
N THR A 5 11.27 15.36 7.55
CA THR A 5 10.44 14.49 6.71
C THR A 5 10.29 15.18 5.36
N GLU A 6 10.74 14.53 4.27
CA GLU A 6 10.57 15.07 2.92
C GLU A 6 9.06 15.26 2.66
N ALA A 7 8.65 16.50 2.39
CA ALA A 7 7.25 16.79 2.09
C ALA A 7 6.90 16.15 0.73
N LEU A 8 6.03 15.15 0.73
CA LEU A 8 5.52 14.57 -0.51
C LEU A 8 4.40 15.46 -1.07
N ALA A 9 4.44 15.72 -2.39
CA ALA A 9 3.26 16.24 -3.07
C ALA A 9 2.10 15.25 -2.83
N HIS A 10 0.95 15.73 -2.38
CA HIS A 10 -0.19 14.88 -2.08
C HIS A 10 -1.52 15.61 -2.24
N ILE A 11 -2.57 14.83 -2.34
CA ILE A 11 -3.95 15.30 -2.20
C ILE A 11 -4.55 14.67 -0.94
N PHE A 12 -5.17 15.49 -0.11
CA PHE A 12 -6.13 15.05 0.87
C PHE A 12 -7.53 15.34 0.37
N ARG A 13 -8.35 14.30 0.25
CA ARG A 13 -9.78 14.42 -0.01
C ARG A 13 -10.52 14.09 1.28
N PRO A 14 -11.19 15.06 1.91
CA PRO A 14 -12.03 14.78 3.08
C PRO A 14 -13.20 13.88 2.67
N GLY A 15 -13.76 13.17 3.65
CA GLY A 15 -14.89 12.30 3.44
C GLY A 15 -15.73 12.17 4.70
N GLU A 16 -17.04 12.01 4.54
CA GLU A 16 -17.99 11.91 5.64
C GLU A 16 -18.49 10.48 5.87
N ALA A 17 -18.23 9.57 4.92
CA ALA A 17 -18.66 8.18 5.09
C ALA A 17 -18.03 7.56 6.36
N PRO A 18 -18.81 6.77 7.13
CA PRO A 18 -18.24 6.07 8.28
C PRO A 18 -17.22 5.00 7.83
N GLY A 19 -16.30 4.65 8.73
CA GLY A 19 -15.31 3.61 8.49
C GLY A 19 -13.90 4.14 8.20
N PRO A 20 -13.06 3.33 7.54
CA PRO A 20 -11.65 3.63 7.39
C PRO A 20 -11.38 4.81 6.45
N ALA A 21 -10.26 5.49 6.69
CA ALA A 21 -9.62 6.35 5.72
C ALA A 21 -8.69 5.51 4.82
N LEU A 22 -8.50 5.94 3.57
CA LEU A 22 -7.59 5.28 2.64
C LEU A 22 -6.30 6.07 2.48
N LEU A 23 -5.17 5.34 2.47
CA LEU A 23 -3.90 5.82 1.94
C LEU A 23 -3.71 5.19 0.56
N ALA A 24 -3.81 5.98 -0.50
CA ALA A 24 -3.78 5.50 -1.88
C ALA A 24 -2.37 5.66 -2.48
N LEU A 25 -1.73 4.54 -2.83
CA LEU A 25 -0.35 4.49 -3.33
C LEU A 25 -0.32 4.03 -4.78
N HIS A 26 0.05 4.93 -5.68
CA HIS A 26 0.01 4.73 -7.14
C HIS A 26 1.07 3.73 -7.64
N GLY A 27 0.84 3.16 -8.82
CA GLY A 27 1.81 2.36 -9.55
C GLY A 27 2.91 3.20 -10.22
N THR A 28 3.86 2.55 -10.89
CA THR A 28 4.92 3.23 -11.66
C THR A 28 4.32 4.19 -12.69
N GLY A 29 4.79 5.42 -12.71
CA GLY A 29 4.37 6.48 -13.63
C GLY A 29 3.21 7.32 -13.15
N GLY A 30 2.48 6.84 -12.13
CA GLY A 30 1.35 7.56 -11.55
C GLY A 30 1.73 8.76 -10.69
N ASP A 31 0.71 9.46 -10.21
CA ASP A 31 0.84 10.60 -9.32
C ASP A 31 -0.24 10.58 -8.23
N GLU A 32 -0.41 11.68 -7.52
CA GLU A 32 -1.40 11.84 -6.43
C GLU A 32 -2.85 11.82 -6.91
N LEU A 33 -3.12 11.87 -8.22
CA LEU A 33 -4.47 11.82 -8.79
C LEU A 33 -4.88 10.41 -9.21
N ASP A 34 -3.92 9.58 -9.63
CA ASP A 34 -4.19 8.31 -10.32
C ASP A 34 -5.02 7.31 -9.51
N MET A 35 -4.81 7.25 -8.21
CA MET A 35 -5.53 6.30 -7.36
C MET A 35 -6.89 6.81 -6.87
N LEU A 36 -7.22 8.08 -7.08
CA LEU A 36 -8.48 8.65 -6.57
C LEU A 36 -9.73 7.99 -7.16
N PRO A 37 -9.79 7.65 -8.47
CA PRO A 37 -10.93 6.91 -9.02
C PRO A 37 -11.09 5.53 -8.39
N LEU A 38 -9.99 4.79 -8.20
CA LEU A 38 -10.02 3.48 -7.55
C LEU A 38 -10.44 3.59 -6.09
N ALA A 39 -9.87 4.53 -5.34
CA ALA A 39 -10.24 4.78 -3.95
C ALA A 39 -11.73 5.11 -3.81
N SER A 40 -12.27 5.97 -4.69
CA SER A 40 -13.69 6.30 -4.72
C SER A 40 -14.58 5.10 -5.10
N ALA A 41 -14.10 4.23 -6.00
CA ALA A 41 -14.81 3.01 -6.36
C ALA A 41 -14.83 2.00 -5.21
N VAL A 42 -13.72 1.87 -4.46
CA VAL A 42 -13.58 0.91 -3.36
C VAL A 42 -14.28 1.37 -2.09
N ALA A 43 -14.16 2.66 -1.73
CA ALA A 43 -14.74 3.26 -0.53
C ALA A 43 -15.40 4.61 -0.84
N PRO A 44 -16.62 4.63 -1.40
CA PRO A 44 -17.30 5.88 -1.73
C PRO A 44 -17.48 6.77 -0.50
N GLY A 45 -17.05 8.02 -0.60
CA GLY A 45 -17.17 9.01 0.48
C GLY A 45 -16.19 8.87 1.66
N ALA A 46 -15.26 7.91 1.62
CA ALA A 46 -14.20 7.81 2.62
C ALA A 46 -13.17 8.93 2.47
N PRO A 47 -12.52 9.38 3.57
CA PRO A 47 -11.36 10.24 3.48
C PRO A 47 -10.21 9.53 2.75
N VAL A 48 -9.48 10.25 1.87
CA VAL A 48 -8.37 9.70 1.10
C VAL A 48 -7.14 10.59 1.20
N LEU A 49 -6.02 10.00 1.63
CA LEU A 49 -4.68 10.55 1.48
C LEU A 49 -4.06 9.92 0.24
N SER A 50 -3.59 10.72 -0.71
CA SER A 50 -2.99 10.24 -1.96
C SER A 50 -1.69 10.98 -2.24
N PRO A 51 -0.54 10.49 -1.76
CA PRO A 51 0.77 11.09 -2.03
C PRO A 51 1.36 10.63 -3.36
N ARG A 52 2.29 11.45 -3.88
CA ARG A 52 3.13 11.14 -5.04
C ARG A 52 4.45 10.55 -4.56
N GLY A 53 4.89 9.45 -5.16
CA GLY A 53 6.21 8.86 -4.93
C GLY A 53 7.33 9.84 -5.30
N ALA A 54 8.33 9.96 -4.42
CA ALA A 54 9.38 10.98 -4.50
C ALA A 54 10.49 10.67 -5.52
N VAL A 55 10.52 9.46 -6.09
CA VAL A 55 11.58 9.05 -7.02
C VAL A 55 11.15 9.29 -8.47
N ARG A 56 12.07 9.82 -9.28
CA ARG A 56 11.89 10.00 -10.73
C ARG A 56 12.75 9.00 -11.50
N GLU A 57 12.12 8.25 -12.39
CA GLU A 57 12.77 7.37 -13.37
C GLU A 57 12.38 7.87 -14.76
N GLY A 58 13.20 8.73 -15.36
CA GLY A 58 12.81 9.48 -16.54
C GLY A 58 11.59 10.38 -16.27
N ALA A 59 10.51 10.18 -17.02
CA ALA A 59 9.24 10.90 -16.80
C ALA A 59 8.34 10.22 -15.72
N ALA A 60 8.63 8.99 -15.32
CA ALA A 60 7.80 8.22 -14.40
C ALA A 60 8.09 8.55 -12.94
N ASN A 61 7.02 8.72 -12.13
CA ASN A 61 7.15 8.76 -10.68
C ASN A 61 7.19 7.32 -10.13
N ARG A 62 7.96 7.12 -9.07
CA ARG A 62 8.09 5.85 -8.35
C ARG A 62 8.23 6.09 -6.85
N TRP A 63 7.99 5.05 -6.07
CA TRP A 63 8.20 5.08 -4.63
C TRP A 63 9.66 4.86 -4.24
N PHE A 64 10.37 4.04 -5.03
CA PHE A 64 11.78 3.69 -4.82
C PHE A 64 12.45 3.34 -6.15
N ARG A 65 13.79 3.40 -6.16
CA ARG A 65 14.61 3.10 -7.34
C ARG A 65 14.63 1.60 -7.63
N ARG A 66 14.89 1.28 -8.90
CA ARG A 66 15.17 -0.08 -9.36
C ARG A 66 16.39 -0.05 -10.30
N PHE A 67 17.06 -1.18 -10.43
CA PHE A 67 18.13 -1.38 -11.43
C PHE A 67 17.59 -1.91 -12.75
N ALA A 68 16.53 -2.74 -12.69
CA ALA A 68 15.79 -3.28 -13.83
C ALA A 68 14.38 -3.68 -13.38
N GLU A 69 13.54 -4.14 -14.31
CA GLU A 69 12.24 -4.69 -13.96
C GLU A 69 12.41 -5.87 -12.99
N GLY A 70 11.70 -5.82 -11.86
CA GLY A 70 11.81 -6.83 -10.80
C GLY A 70 13.10 -6.78 -9.96
N VAL A 71 14.08 -5.92 -10.29
CA VAL A 71 15.37 -5.80 -9.57
C VAL A 71 15.43 -4.46 -8.84
N PHE A 72 15.09 -4.48 -7.57
CA PHE A 72 14.96 -3.27 -6.75
C PHE A 72 16.28 -2.82 -6.13
N ASP A 73 16.47 -1.50 -5.99
CA ASP A 73 17.49 -0.91 -5.12
C ASP A 73 17.01 -1.05 -3.67
N LEU A 74 17.48 -2.10 -2.99
CA LEU A 74 16.99 -2.45 -1.65
C LEU A 74 17.35 -1.41 -0.60
N ASP A 75 18.44 -0.68 -0.75
CA ASP A 75 18.83 0.37 0.20
C ASP A 75 17.94 1.59 0.03
N ASP A 76 17.63 1.97 -1.20
CA ASP A 76 16.66 3.02 -1.47
C ASP A 76 15.26 2.60 -1.00
N LEU A 77 14.83 1.36 -1.26
CA LEU A 77 13.55 0.84 -0.80
C LEU A 77 13.39 0.92 0.73
N ARG A 78 14.42 0.49 1.49
CA ARG A 78 14.41 0.56 2.96
C ARG A 78 14.29 2.00 3.46
N ARG A 79 15.06 2.91 2.86
CA ARG A 79 15.01 4.34 3.18
C ARG A 79 13.63 4.92 2.87
N ARG A 80 13.11 4.70 1.66
CA ARG A 80 11.81 5.23 1.23
C ARG A 80 10.63 4.66 2.03
N ALA A 81 10.71 3.42 2.48
CA ALA A 81 9.71 2.85 3.39
C ALA A 81 9.71 3.57 4.75
N ALA A 82 10.89 3.97 5.24
CA ALA A 82 11.00 4.76 6.46
C ALA A 82 10.46 6.19 6.27
N ASP A 83 10.84 6.84 5.17
CA ASP A 83 10.38 8.18 4.83
C ASP A 83 8.84 8.22 4.69
N LEU A 84 8.25 7.22 4.01
CA LEU A 84 6.80 7.12 3.87
C LEU A 84 6.10 6.89 5.22
N ALA A 85 6.64 6.05 6.10
CA ALA A 85 6.08 5.85 7.44
C ALA A 85 6.09 7.14 8.26
N ALA A 86 7.18 7.91 8.21
CA ALA A 86 7.28 9.20 8.87
C ALA A 86 6.32 10.24 8.27
N TRP A 87 6.20 10.25 6.94
CA TRP A 87 5.24 11.12 6.24
C TRP A 87 3.79 10.79 6.63
N ILE A 88 3.41 9.50 6.70
CA ILE A 88 2.07 9.08 7.13
C ILE A 88 1.75 9.62 8.53
N ALA A 89 2.69 9.53 9.46
CA ALA A 89 2.49 10.07 10.82
C ALA A 89 2.26 11.59 10.81
N ALA A 90 3.03 12.34 10.02
CA ALA A 90 2.87 13.78 9.86
C ALA A 90 1.53 14.15 9.19
N ALA A 91 1.14 13.43 8.12
CA ALA A 91 -0.11 13.66 7.41
C ALA A 91 -1.34 13.32 8.28
N ARG A 92 -1.26 12.29 9.12
CA ARG A 92 -2.32 11.99 10.10
C ARG A 92 -2.49 13.11 11.13
N GLU A 93 -1.41 13.74 11.55
CA GLU A 93 -1.47 14.89 12.47
C GLU A 93 -2.00 16.14 11.76
N GLU A 94 -1.56 16.42 10.54
CA GLU A 94 -2.03 17.53 9.72
C GLU A 94 -3.55 17.47 9.47
N HIS A 95 -4.08 16.28 9.21
CA HIS A 95 -5.49 16.05 8.89
C HIS A 95 -6.25 15.35 10.03
N ARG A 96 -5.78 15.52 11.28
CA ARG A 96 -6.31 14.78 12.44
C ARG A 96 -7.82 14.93 12.64
N ASP A 97 -8.39 16.10 12.37
CA ASP A 97 -9.82 16.34 12.58
C ASP A 97 -10.69 15.44 11.68
N ALA A 98 -10.20 15.11 10.47
CA ALA A 98 -10.90 14.23 9.55
C ALA A 98 -10.52 12.75 9.72
N LEU A 99 -9.36 12.45 10.32
CA LEU A 99 -8.79 11.10 10.44
C LEU A 99 -8.87 10.54 11.87
N ALA A 100 -9.23 11.36 12.87
CA ALA A 100 -9.29 10.93 14.27
C ALA A 100 -10.25 9.75 14.46
N GLY A 101 -9.76 8.71 15.14
CA GLY A 101 -10.55 7.51 15.43
C GLY A 101 -10.85 6.63 14.21
N ARG A 102 -10.30 6.95 13.03
CA ARG A 102 -10.47 6.13 11.82
C ARG A 102 -9.27 5.21 11.60
N PRO A 103 -9.49 3.92 11.30
CA PRO A 103 -8.43 3.06 10.78
C PRO A 103 -7.89 3.63 9.48
N LEU A 104 -6.58 3.57 9.29
CA LEU A 104 -5.95 3.90 8.01
C LEU A 104 -5.65 2.63 7.23
N VAL A 105 -6.31 2.45 6.10
CA VAL A 105 -6.10 1.30 5.21
C VAL A 105 -5.29 1.72 4.00
N VAL A 106 -4.15 1.06 3.80
CA VAL A 106 -3.35 1.26 2.58
C VAL A 106 -4.04 0.56 1.40
N LEU A 107 -4.23 1.30 0.31
CA LEU A 107 -4.66 0.80 -0.99
C LEU A 107 -3.51 1.03 -1.98
N GLY A 108 -2.67 0.02 -2.18
CA GLY A 108 -1.51 0.11 -3.06
C GLY A 108 -1.70 -0.69 -4.34
N TYR A 109 -1.19 -0.14 -5.46
CA TYR A 109 -1.16 -0.83 -6.75
C TYR A 109 0.28 -0.93 -7.27
N SER A 110 0.71 -2.14 -7.68
CA SER A 110 2.01 -2.39 -8.32
C SER A 110 3.17 -1.82 -7.48
N ASN A 111 3.89 -0.81 -7.95
CA ASN A 111 4.98 -0.16 -7.21
C ASN A 111 4.52 0.42 -5.85
N GLY A 112 3.29 0.96 -5.77
CA GLY A 112 2.66 1.40 -4.52
C GLY A 112 2.32 0.25 -3.57
N ALA A 113 1.91 -0.90 -4.11
CA ALA A 113 1.71 -2.11 -3.31
C ALA A 113 3.05 -2.67 -2.80
N ASN A 114 4.11 -2.57 -3.62
CA ASN A 114 5.45 -3.04 -3.24
C ASN A 114 6.05 -2.21 -2.10
N ILE A 115 5.92 -0.86 -2.10
CA ILE A 115 6.40 -0.05 -0.98
C ILE A 115 5.58 -0.31 0.29
N ALA A 116 4.26 -0.51 0.18
CA ALA A 116 3.43 -0.89 1.32
C ALA A 116 3.84 -2.26 1.89
N ALA A 117 4.07 -3.27 1.03
CA ALA A 117 4.60 -4.57 1.44
C ALA A 117 5.97 -4.45 2.12
N ALA A 118 6.87 -3.59 1.58
CA ALA A 118 8.17 -3.32 2.21
C ALA A 118 8.01 -2.70 3.60
N MET A 119 7.07 -1.76 3.79
CA MET A 119 6.79 -1.19 5.12
C MET A 119 6.36 -2.28 6.11
N LEU A 120 5.48 -3.19 5.70
CA LEU A 120 5.06 -4.32 6.53
C LEU A 120 6.26 -5.21 6.90
N LEU A 121 7.04 -5.62 5.90
CA LEU A 121 8.19 -6.52 6.07
C LEU A 121 9.38 -5.88 6.81
N LEU A 122 9.41 -4.56 6.95
CA LEU A 122 10.43 -3.82 7.71
C LEU A 122 9.95 -3.44 9.13
N GLY A 123 8.83 -3.99 9.60
CA GLY A 123 8.29 -3.72 10.93
C GLY A 123 7.70 -2.32 11.09
N ARG A 124 7.31 -1.68 9.99
CA ARG A 124 6.66 -0.35 9.98
C ARG A 124 5.14 -0.44 9.80
N GLY A 125 4.59 -1.62 10.04
CA GLY A 125 3.16 -1.89 9.93
C GLY A 125 2.29 -1.05 10.88
N GLY A 126 2.84 -0.52 11.98
CA GLY A 126 2.12 0.39 12.89
C GLY A 126 1.71 1.74 12.27
N ALA A 127 2.16 2.05 11.05
CA ALA A 127 1.69 3.21 10.31
C ALA A 127 0.32 3.00 9.64
N MET A 128 -0.18 1.76 9.60
CA MET A 128 -1.44 1.37 8.96
C MET A 128 -2.20 0.33 9.79
N ASP A 129 -3.51 0.33 9.70
CA ASP A 129 -4.39 -0.60 10.42
C ASP A 129 -4.80 -1.82 9.58
N ALA A 130 -4.70 -1.71 8.25
CA ALA A 130 -4.87 -2.80 7.28
C ALA A 130 -4.21 -2.44 5.95
N ALA A 131 -4.01 -3.43 5.07
CA ALA A 131 -3.45 -3.20 3.74
C ALA A 131 -4.19 -3.98 2.65
N ILE A 132 -4.41 -3.33 1.51
CA ILE A 132 -4.87 -3.90 0.24
C ILE A 132 -3.72 -3.75 -0.76
N LEU A 133 -3.13 -4.87 -1.15
CA LEU A 133 -1.96 -4.96 -2.00
C LEU A 133 -2.38 -5.55 -3.36
N LEU A 134 -2.53 -4.69 -4.37
CA LEU A 134 -2.95 -5.09 -5.71
C LEU A 134 -1.72 -5.25 -6.62
N ARG A 135 -1.52 -6.45 -7.17
CA ARG A 135 -0.38 -6.78 -8.06
C ARG A 135 0.98 -6.51 -7.41
N ALA A 136 1.15 -6.96 -6.17
CA ALA A 136 2.41 -6.83 -5.44
C ALA A 136 3.30 -8.06 -5.63
N GLN A 137 4.62 -7.84 -5.70
CA GLN A 137 5.64 -8.89 -5.58
C GLN A 137 6.38 -8.77 -4.24
N HIS A 138 7.13 -9.81 -3.89
CA HIS A 138 8.00 -9.78 -2.71
C HIS A 138 9.13 -8.77 -2.89
N PRO A 139 9.15 -7.65 -2.14
CA PRO A 139 10.06 -6.54 -2.45
C PRO A 139 11.42 -6.62 -1.77
N LEU A 140 11.60 -7.54 -0.82
CA LEU A 140 12.79 -7.65 0.03
C LEU A 140 13.29 -9.11 0.08
N GLU A 141 14.54 -9.30 0.47
CA GLU A 141 15.02 -10.60 0.94
C GLU A 141 14.35 -10.96 2.28
N ALA A 142 14.40 -12.24 2.65
CA ALA A 142 13.74 -12.75 3.85
C ALA A 142 14.03 -11.89 5.10
N VAL A 143 12.98 -11.47 5.79
CA VAL A 143 13.06 -10.73 7.06
C VAL A 143 12.62 -11.68 8.16
N THR A 144 13.44 -11.82 9.21
CA THR A 144 13.13 -12.67 10.38
C THR A 144 12.70 -11.84 11.58
N GLY A 145 11.90 -12.43 12.47
CA GLY A 145 11.50 -11.79 13.73
C GLY A 145 10.44 -10.69 13.58
N LEU A 146 9.76 -10.65 12.46
CA LEU A 146 8.68 -9.69 12.21
C LEU A 146 7.39 -10.15 12.88
N ASP A 147 6.67 -9.21 13.48
CA ASP A 147 5.36 -9.46 14.12
C ASP A 147 4.26 -8.61 13.47
N LEU A 148 3.45 -9.27 12.64
CA LEU A 148 2.25 -8.70 12.01
C LEU A 148 0.96 -9.35 12.54
N ARG A 149 1.00 -9.98 13.73
CA ARG A 149 -0.13 -10.76 14.26
C ARG A 149 -1.45 -10.00 14.20
N GLY A 150 -2.40 -10.61 13.51
CA GLY A 150 -3.76 -10.11 13.35
C GLY A 150 -3.89 -8.86 12.47
N LEU A 151 -2.82 -8.36 11.83
CA LEU A 151 -2.94 -7.26 10.86
C LEU A 151 -3.71 -7.75 9.62
N PRO A 152 -4.87 -7.17 9.28
CA PRO A 152 -5.62 -7.56 8.10
C PRO A 152 -4.85 -7.17 6.82
N VAL A 153 -4.61 -8.13 5.94
CA VAL A 153 -3.97 -7.88 4.64
C VAL A 153 -4.74 -8.61 3.55
N LEU A 154 -5.14 -7.89 2.51
CA LEU A 154 -5.62 -8.46 1.25
C LEU A 154 -4.50 -8.35 0.21
N LEU A 155 -4.06 -9.48 -0.34
CA LEU A 155 -3.18 -9.55 -1.50
C LEU A 155 -3.99 -10.03 -2.70
N VAL A 156 -4.02 -9.26 -3.79
CA VAL A 156 -4.70 -9.66 -5.03
C VAL A 156 -3.70 -9.77 -6.17
N SER A 157 -3.57 -10.98 -6.69
CA SER A 157 -2.67 -11.34 -7.79
C SER A 157 -3.44 -11.57 -9.09
N GLY A 158 -2.79 -11.34 -10.23
CA GLY A 158 -3.32 -11.68 -11.55
C GLY A 158 -2.73 -13.02 -12.05
N ALA A 159 -3.58 -13.97 -12.45
CA ALA A 159 -3.12 -15.25 -12.98
C ALA A 159 -2.38 -15.10 -14.33
N ALA A 160 -2.73 -14.08 -15.11
CA ALA A 160 -2.10 -13.73 -16.39
C ALA A 160 -1.17 -12.52 -16.28
N ASP A 161 -0.70 -12.18 -15.06
CA ASP A 161 0.21 -11.06 -14.85
C ASP A 161 1.63 -11.39 -15.33
N LEU A 162 2.08 -10.68 -16.36
CA LEU A 162 3.43 -10.83 -16.93
C LEU A 162 4.47 -9.91 -16.26
N VAL A 163 4.03 -8.94 -15.45
CA VAL A 163 4.91 -8.02 -14.70
C VAL A 163 5.24 -8.59 -13.33
N VAL A 164 4.24 -9.13 -12.64
CA VAL A 164 4.40 -9.80 -11.34
C VAL A 164 4.01 -11.28 -11.50
N PRO A 165 4.99 -12.16 -11.75
CA PRO A 165 4.72 -13.59 -11.86
C PRO A 165 4.11 -14.17 -10.58
N THR A 166 3.20 -15.12 -10.73
CA THR A 166 2.53 -15.80 -9.61
C THR A 166 3.48 -16.27 -8.50
N PRO A 167 4.68 -16.84 -8.78
CA PRO A 167 5.61 -17.23 -7.73
C PRO A 167 6.09 -16.09 -6.85
N GLU A 168 6.23 -14.87 -7.39
CA GLU A 168 6.66 -13.69 -6.60
C GLU A 168 5.57 -13.22 -5.66
N ALA A 169 4.31 -13.22 -6.11
CA ALA A 169 3.17 -12.94 -5.25
C ALA A 169 3.01 -14.03 -4.16
N ALA A 170 3.24 -15.29 -4.50
CA ALA A 170 3.20 -16.40 -3.53
C ALA A 170 4.31 -16.28 -2.46
N LYS A 171 5.52 -15.83 -2.82
CA LYS A 171 6.59 -15.55 -1.84
C LYS A 171 6.16 -14.45 -0.86
N LEU A 172 5.56 -13.36 -1.36
CA LEU A 172 5.04 -12.29 -0.50
C LEU A 172 3.95 -12.82 0.44
N ALA A 173 3.01 -13.60 -0.09
CA ALA A 173 1.96 -14.20 0.72
C ALA A 173 2.51 -15.09 1.85
N ALA A 174 3.52 -15.91 1.54
CA ALA A 174 4.19 -16.77 2.52
C ALA A 174 4.85 -15.93 3.63
N ALA A 175 5.61 -14.89 3.28
CA ALA A 175 6.29 -14.03 4.23
C ALA A 175 5.32 -13.28 5.15
N LEU A 176 4.22 -12.75 4.61
CA LEU A 176 3.18 -12.06 5.39
C LEU A 176 2.47 -13.03 6.35
N LYS A 177 2.18 -14.24 5.90
CA LYS A 177 1.57 -15.29 6.72
C LYS A 177 2.51 -15.76 7.83
N GLU A 178 3.79 -15.97 7.54
CA GLU A 178 4.81 -16.33 8.52
C GLU A 178 4.96 -15.27 9.60
N ALA A 179 4.87 -13.99 9.22
CA ALA A 179 4.86 -12.86 10.16
C ALA A 179 3.56 -12.74 10.97
N GLY A 180 2.55 -13.59 10.74
CA GLY A 180 1.29 -13.64 11.51
C GLY A 180 0.20 -12.71 11.01
N ALA A 181 0.31 -12.12 9.82
CA ALA A 181 -0.76 -11.30 9.25
C ALA A 181 -2.06 -12.12 9.05
N ALA A 182 -3.21 -11.49 9.29
CA ALA A 182 -4.52 -12.02 8.90
C ALA A 182 -4.69 -11.85 7.38
N LEU A 183 -4.00 -12.71 6.62
CA LEU A 183 -3.86 -12.62 5.18
C LEU A 183 -5.02 -13.29 4.45
N ALA A 184 -5.68 -12.53 3.55
CA ALA A 184 -6.47 -13.05 2.44
C ALA A 184 -5.66 -12.91 1.15
N HIS A 185 -5.35 -14.01 0.48
CA HIS A 185 -4.68 -14.01 -0.83
C HIS A 185 -5.63 -14.51 -1.90
N GLU A 186 -5.98 -13.64 -2.83
CA GLU A 186 -6.91 -13.90 -3.92
C GLU A 186 -6.19 -13.80 -5.27
N THR A 187 -6.56 -14.66 -6.21
CA THR A 187 -6.03 -14.61 -7.58
C THR A 187 -7.17 -14.40 -8.56
N THR A 188 -7.08 -13.35 -9.37
CA THR A 188 -8.04 -13.07 -10.45
C THR A 188 -7.51 -13.57 -11.80
N PRO A 189 -8.36 -13.82 -12.80
CA PRO A 189 -7.89 -14.22 -14.14
C PRO A 189 -7.15 -13.09 -14.89
N ALA A 190 -7.19 -11.85 -14.36
CA ALA A 190 -6.61 -10.66 -14.99
C ALA A 190 -5.09 -10.75 -15.14
N GLY A 191 -4.55 -9.86 -15.98
CA GLY A 191 -3.12 -9.54 -16.05
C GLY A 191 -2.70 -8.53 -14.98
N HIS A 192 -1.72 -7.66 -15.33
CA HIS A 192 -1.26 -6.62 -14.41
C HIS A 192 -2.30 -5.53 -14.17
N GLY A 193 -3.13 -5.20 -15.16
CA GLY A 193 -4.22 -4.23 -15.01
C GLY A 193 -5.29 -4.71 -14.04
N LEU A 194 -6.01 -3.75 -13.45
CA LEU A 194 -7.10 -4.01 -12.52
C LEU A 194 -8.44 -4.13 -13.25
N ASP A 195 -9.33 -4.95 -12.71
CA ASP A 195 -10.68 -5.15 -13.22
C ASP A 195 -11.76 -5.00 -12.13
N ALA A 196 -13.02 -5.23 -12.48
CA ALA A 196 -14.13 -5.13 -11.55
C ALA A 196 -14.06 -6.14 -10.39
N LYS A 197 -13.37 -7.28 -10.58
CA LYS A 197 -13.20 -8.28 -9.51
C LYS A 197 -12.24 -7.77 -8.44
N ASP A 198 -11.16 -7.08 -8.83
CA ASP A 198 -10.23 -6.46 -7.89
C ASP A 198 -10.95 -5.45 -6.99
N ILE A 199 -11.82 -4.61 -7.58
CA ILE A 199 -12.63 -3.63 -6.84
C ILE A 199 -13.61 -4.35 -5.90
N ALA A 200 -14.28 -5.40 -6.34
CA ALA A 200 -15.21 -6.15 -5.52
C ALA A 200 -14.52 -6.84 -4.32
N LEU A 201 -13.33 -7.39 -4.53
CA LEU A 201 -12.49 -7.99 -3.47
C LEU A 201 -12.08 -6.93 -2.45
N ALA A 202 -11.60 -5.77 -2.90
CA ALA A 202 -11.20 -4.67 -2.05
C ALA A 202 -12.38 -4.13 -1.21
N LYS A 203 -13.56 -3.96 -1.81
CA LYS A 203 -14.81 -3.56 -1.09
C LYS A 203 -15.17 -4.56 0.00
N ARG A 204 -15.20 -5.85 -0.34
CA ARG A 204 -15.52 -6.92 0.61
C ARG A 204 -14.54 -6.94 1.79
N PHE A 205 -13.25 -6.78 1.49
CA PHE A 205 -12.21 -6.73 2.51
C PHE A 205 -12.40 -5.53 3.44
N LEU A 206 -12.62 -4.32 2.90
CA LEU A 206 -12.85 -3.11 3.70
C LEU A 206 -14.04 -3.22 4.64
N ALA A 207 -15.11 -3.88 4.22
CA ALA A 207 -16.29 -4.10 5.06
C ALA A 207 -15.99 -4.98 6.29
N GLY A 208 -14.89 -5.75 6.27
CA GLY A 208 -14.42 -6.58 7.39
C GLY A 208 -13.33 -5.92 8.25
N VAL A 209 -12.83 -4.73 7.89
CA VAL A 209 -11.83 -4.02 8.69
C VAL A 209 -12.50 -3.45 9.94
N PRO A 210 -11.92 -3.65 11.15
CA PRO A 210 -12.45 -3.07 12.38
C PRO A 210 -12.68 -1.56 12.26
N ALA A 211 -13.75 -1.05 12.87
CA ALA A 211 -14.09 0.37 12.81
C ALA A 211 -13.17 1.26 13.65
N THR A 212 -12.37 0.67 14.53
CA THR A 212 -11.40 1.38 15.40
C THR A 212 -9.97 1.05 14.97
N PRO A 213 -9.05 2.02 15.05
CA PRO A 213 -7.62 1.77 14.82
C PRO A 213 -7.05 0.71 15.77
N ARG A 214 -5.97 0.09 15.35
CA ARG A 214 -5.23 -0.89 16.13
C ARG A 214 -4.32 -0.21 17.14
#